data_f94d233593410954225cca8a4f467f76
#
_entry.id   f94d233593410954225cca8a4f467f76
#
_cell.length_a   1.000
_cell.length_b   1.000
_cell.length_c   1.000
_cell.angle_alpha   90.00
_cell.angle_beta   90.00
_cell.angle_gamma   90.00
#
_symmetry.space_group_name_H-M   'P 1'
#
loop_
_entity.id
_entity.type
_entity.pdbx_description
1 polymer ?
#
loop_
_entity_poly.entity_id
_entity_poly.type
_entity_poly.pdbx_seq_one_letter_code
_entity_poly.pdbx_strand_id
1 'polypeptide(L)' 'MKIKLKTFGKFTYQSGFREKEVTIPPASTIAELLPLINLKKQSRMIITRNGKKIDLNDKIMDGDRIFIAPYFSGG' A
#
# COMPACT_ATOMS: atom_id res chain seq x y z
N MET A 1 -1.54 14.68 3.03
CA MET A 1 -1.57 14.41 1.58
C MET A 1 -2.58 13.34 1.24
N LYS A 2 -3.12 13.40 0.05
CA LYS A 2 -4.10 12.42 -0.41
C LYS A 2 -3.48 11.48 -1.42
N ILE A 3 -3.75 10.19 -1.26
CA ILE A 3 -3.29 9.16 -2.19
C ILE A 3 -4.44 8.26 -2.57
N LYS A 4 -4.31 7.60 -3.71
CA LYS A 4 -5.23 6.56 -4.12
C LYS A 4 -4.61 5.22 -3.79
N LEU A 5 -5.34 4.41 -3.05
CA LEU A 5 -4.85 3.15 -2.55
C LEU A 5 -5.70 2.01 -3.09
N LYS A 6 -5.03 0.99 -3.58
CA LYS A 6 -5.68 -0.21 -4.09
C LYS A 6 -5.04 -1.43 -3.45
N THR A 7 -5.89 -2.33 -2.97
CA THR A 7 -5.43 -3.57 -2.37
C THR A 7 -5.87 -4.76 -3.22
N PHE A 8 -5.18 -5.88 -3.07
CA PHE A 8 -5.48 -7.08 -3.83
C PHE A 8 -5.41 -8.31 -2.94
N GLY A 9 -6.19 -9.34 -3.29
CA GLY A 9 -6.17 -10.61 -2.58
C GLY A 9 -6.57 -10.48 -1.12
N LYS A 10 -5.85 -11.17 -0.25
CA LYS A 10 -6.14 -11.16 1.18
C LYS A 10 -6.09 -9.78 1.81
N PHE A 11 -5.34 -8.86 1.23
CA PHE A 11 -5.23 -7.51 1.78
C PHE A 11 -6.52 -6.72 1.62
N THR A 12 -7.34 -7.05 0.64
CA THR A 12 -8.67 -6.47 0.50
C THR A 12 -9.53 -6.78 1.72
N TYR A 13 -9.47 -8.01 2.18
CA TYR A 13 -10.23 -8.43 3.36
C TYR A 13 -9.67 -7.81 4.64
N GLN A 14 -8.36 -7.78 4.78
CA GLN A 14 -7.73 -7.25 5.98
C GLN A 14 -7.94 -5.74 6.14
N SER A 15 -7.85 -5.00 5.05
CA SER A 15 -8.04 -3.56 5.08
C SER A 15 -9.51 -3.14 5.09
N GLY A 16 -10.38 -3.99 4.58
CA GLY A 16 -11.79 -3.69 4.47
C GLY A 16 -12.21 -2.93 3.23
N PHE A 17 -11.29 -2.74 2.27
CA PHE A 17 -11.62 -2.07 1.02
C PHE A 17 -10.73 -2.58 -0.11
N ARG A 18 -11.18 -2.42 -1.33
CA ARG A 18 -10.42 -2.76 -2.52
C ARG A 18 -9.73 -1.54 -3.10
N GLU A 19 -10.40 -0.40 -3.07
CA GLU A 19 -9.89 0.84 -3.61
C GLU A 19 -10.44 1.99 -2.78
N LYS A 20 -9.57 2.93 -2.42
CA LYS A 20 -9.98 4.03 -1.56
C LYS A 20 -9.01 5.20 -1.68
N GLU A 21 -9.53 6.42 -1.58
CA GLU A 21 -8.70 7.59 -1.40
C GLU A 21 -8.44 7.76 0.09
N VAL A 22 -7.18 7.92 0.46
CA VAL A 22 -6.76 7.98 1.85
C VAL A 22 -5.95 9.25 2.09
N THR A 23 -6.20 9.91 3.21
CA THR A 23 -5.41 11.05 3.65
C THR A 23 -4.40 10.57 4.69
N ILE A 24 -3.14 10.87 4.45
CA ILE A 24 -2.04 10.46 5.33
C ILE A 24 -1.14 11.64 5.63
N PRO A 25 -0.35 11.59 6.71
CA PRO A 25 0.58 12.67 7.02
C PRO A 25 1.62 12.88 5.91
N PRO A 26 2.08 14.11 5.71
CA PRO A 26 3.14 14.39 4.74
C PRO A 26 4.41 13.59 5.06
N ALA A 27 5.13 13.21 4.01
CA ALA A 27 6.37 12.45 4.11
C ALA A 27 6.22 11.05 4.73
N SER A 28 5.02 10.50 4.71
CA SER A 28 4.82 9.11 5.17
C SER A 28 5.52 8.13 4.25
N THR A 29 6.06 7.07 4.85
CA THR A 29 6.59 5.93 4.09
C THR A 29 5.50 4.88 3.94
N ILE A 30 5.76 3.88 3.08
CA ILE A 30 4.84 2.74 2.95
C ILE A 30 4.69 2.02 4.30
N ALA A 31 5.81 1.83 5.02
CA ALA A 31 5.75 1.18 6.33
C ALA A 31 4.83 1.91 7.31
N GLU A 32 4.82 3.22 7.25
CA GLU A 32 3.93 4.03 8.11
C GLU A 32 2.48 3.99 7.64
N LEU A 33 2.25 3.79 6.35
CA LEU A 33 0.91 3.68 5.80
C LEU A 33 0.20 2.40 6.25
N LEU A 34 0.91 1.29 6.31
CA LEU A 34 0.29 -0.02 6.54
C LEU A 34 -0.60 -0.09 7.78
N PRO A 35 -0.15 0.36 8.96
CA PRO A 35 -1.03 0.30 10.15
C PRO A 35 -2.25 1.20 10.03
N LEU A 36 -2.18 2.26 9.23
CA LEU A 36 -3.31 3.16 9.05
C LEU A 36 -4.45 2.51 8.26
N ILE A 37 -4.16 1.45 7.53
CA ILE A 37 -5.15 0.73 6.74
C ILE A 37 -5.32 -0.72 7.23
N ASN A 38 -4.94 -1.00 8.46
CA ASN A 38 -5.09 -2.30 9.12
C ASN A 38 -4.32 -3.43 8.44
N LEU A 39 -3.20 -3.11 7.81
CA LEU A 39 -2.32 -4.12 7.25
C LEU A 39 -1.07 -4.25 8.10
N LYS A 40 -0.64 -5.49 8.29
CA LYS A 40 0.60 -5.78 9.00
C LYS A 40 1.75 -5.78 8.02
N LYS A 41 2.91 -5.31 8.48
CA LYS A 41 4.15 -5.40 7.71
C LYS A 41 4.49 -6.87 7.50
N GLN A 42 4.69 -7.25 6.25
CA GLN A 42 5.02 -8.61 5.88
C GLN A 42 6.18 -8.61 4.91
N SER A 43 6.98 -9.68 4.94
CA SER A 43 8.13 -9.78 4.04
C SER A 43 7.74 -10.07 2.59
N ARG A 44 6.52 -10.53 2.36
CA ARG A 44 6.06 -10.92 1.02
C ARG A 44 4.91 -10.04 0.56
N MET A 45 5.25 -8.81 0.27
CA MET A 45 4.29 -7.84 -0.25
C MET A 45 4.83 -7.24 -1.54
N ILE A 46 3.95 -7.07 -2.50
CA ILE A 46 4.27 -6.33 -3.71
C ILE A 46 3.61 -4.96 -3.56
N ILE A 47 4.43 -3.93 -3.59
CA ILE A 47 3.94 -2.56 -3.46
C ILE A 47 4.43 -1.77 -4.65
N THR A 48 3.52 -1.12 -5.34
CA THR A 48 3.87 -0.27 -6.47
C THR A 48 3.37 1.15 -6.22
N ARG A 49 4.12 2.09 -6.78
CA ARG A 49 3.73 3.51 -6.80
C ARG A 49 3.70 3.93 -8.27
N ASN A 50 2.52 4.32 -8.73
CA ASN A 50 2.33 4.74 -10.11
C ASN A 50 2.85 3.69 -11.11
N GLY A 51 2.64 2.40 -10.79
CA GLY A 51 3.05 1.29 -11.63
C GLY A 51 4.47 0.80 -11.45
N LYS A 52 5.26 1.43 -10.59
CA LYS A 52 6.64 1.01 -10.33
C LYS A 52 6.78 0.39 -8.96
N LYS A 53 7.51 -0.72 -8.87
CA LYS A 53 7.74 -1.39 -7.60
C LYS A 53 8.59 -0.52 -6.67
N ILE A 54 8.17 -0.44 -5.41
CA ILE A 54 8.88 0.31 -4.38
C ILE A 54 8.99 -0.51 -3.11
N ASP A 55 9.77 -0.01 -2.17
CA ASP A 55 10.01 -0.67 -0.89
C ASP A 55 9.26 -0.01 0.25
N LEU A 56 9.24 -0.69 1.39
CA LEU A 56 8.58 -0.19 2.59
C LEU A 56 9.14 1.15 3.08
N ASN A 57 10.41 1.41 2.81
CA ASN A 57 11.06 2.63 3.25
C ASN A 57 10.89 3.81 2.30
N ASP A 58 10.28 3.58 1.16
CA ASP A 58 10.08 4.65 0.19
C ASP A 58 9.00 5.61 0.67
N LYS A 59 9.24 6.89 0.47
CA LYS A 59 8.29 7.93 0.83
C LYS A 59 7.20 8.05 -0.22
N ILE A 60 6.01 8.35 0.26
CA ILE A 60 4.84 8.54 -0.58
C ILE A 60 4.68 10.03 -0.85
N MET A 61 4.27 10.38 -2.07
CA MET A 61 4.04 11.76 -2.46
C MET A 61 2.54 12.00 -2.65
N ASP A 62 2.14 13.25 -2.49
CA ASP A 62 0.74 13.61 -2.71
C ASP A 62 0.29 13.25 -4.12
N GLY A 63 -0.90 12.65 -4.21
CA GLY A 63 -1.44 12.22 -5.49
C GLY A 63 -0.97 10.87 -6.00
N ASP A 64 -0.08 10.20 -5.26
CA ASP A 64 0.42 8.89 -5.68
C ASP A 64 -0.69 7.85 -5.72
N ARG A 65 -0.50 6.88 -6.62
CA ARG A 65 -1.32 5.68 -6.71
C ARG A 65 -0.53 4.53 -6.17
N ILE A 66 -0.95 4.02 -5.01
CA ILE A 66 -0.28 2.92 -4.33
C ILE A 66 -1.10 1.65 -4.50
N PHE A 67 -0.44 0.59 -4.93
CA PHE A 67 -1.05 -0.73 -5.08
C PHE A 67 -0.31 -1.71 -4.18
N ILE A 68 -1.08 -2.44 -3.37
CA ILE A 68 -0.54 -3.40 -2.42
C ILE A 68 -1.15 -4.77 -2.69
N ALA A 69 -0.31 -5.76 -2.96
CA ALA A 69 -0.73 -7.12 -3.26
C ALA A 69 0.15 -8.13 -2.53
N PRO A 70 -0.40 -9.32 -2.23
CA PRO A 70 0.43 -10.38 -1.69
C PRO A 70 1.36 -10.91 -2.76
N TYR A 71 2.51 -11.38 -2.34
CA TYR A 71 3.47 -12.00 -3.23
C TYR A 71 2.99 -13.41 -3.57
N PHE A 72 2.88 -13.71 -4.85
CA PHE A 72 2.51 -15.04 -5.28
C PHE A 72 3.76 -15.84 -5.56
N SER A 73 3.99 -16.87 -4.75
CA SER A 73 5.10 -17.77 -4.99
C SER A 73 4.66 -18.81 -6.02
N GLY A 74 5.22 -18.68 -7.18
CA GLY A 74 5.28 -19.77 -8.13
C GLY A 74 4.04 -20.56 -8.44
N GLY A 75 2.99 -20.04 -8.28
CA GLY A 75 1.95 -20.96 -8.55
C GLY A 75 0.81 -20.66 -8.91
#